data_7c0cd122e3f562497e08972b77398b44
#
_entry.id   7c0cd122e3f562497e08972b77398b44
#
_cell.length_a   1.000
_cell.length_b   1.000
_cell.length_c   1.000
_cell.angle_alpha   90.00
_cell.angle_beta   90.00
_cell.angle_gamma   90.00
#
_symmetry.space_group_name_H-M   'P 1'
#
loop_
_entity.id
_entity.type
_entity.pdbx_description
1 polymer ?
#
loop_
_entity_poly.entity_id
_entity_poly.type
_entity_poly.pdbx_seq_one_letter_code
_entity_poly.pdbx_strand_id
1 'polypeptide(L)'
;VLADKAWHQGVVGIVASRLAEKYSCPAFMICLQDGKGKGSCRSFAGFNLFAALERCAPLLEGFGGHALAAGFTIREENIPAFAAAMNDYVCACTGGEEMVSALDIDGELDDVGLLTLEGVEGLELLEPYGAGNPKPVFSLSGCLVSAVNEVGGGRHLKLKLTASGRSFDAIFFSATAEEAG
;
A
#
# COMPACT_ATOMS: atom_id res chain seq x y z
N VAL A 1 -13.12 -6.92 -5.82
CA VAL A 1 -13.29 -8.31 -5.34
C VAL A 1 -12.94 -9.25 -6.47
N LEU A 2 -12.02 -10.18 -6.21
CA LEU A 2 -11.53 -11.15 -7.19
C LEU A 2 -11.58 -12.56 -6.55
N ALA A 3 -11.96 -13.57 -7.33
CA ALA A 3 -12.08 -14.95 -6.85
C ALA A 3 -11.57 -15.95 -7.91
N ASP A 4 -10.78 -16.94 -7.49
CA ASP A 4 -10.31 -18.00 -8.38
C ASP A 4 -9.97 -19.28 -7.62
N LYS A 5 -10.16 -20.44 -8.30
CA LYS A 5 -9.84 -21.78 -7.77
C LYS A 5 -8.35 -22.11 -7.84
N ALA A 6 -7.61 -21.47 -8.73
CA ALA A 6 -6.18 -21.70 -8.91
C ALA A 6 -5.31 -20.97 -7.88
N TRP A 7 -5.87 -20.09 -7.08
CA TRP A 7 -5.09 -19.32 -6.10
C TRP A 7 -4.82 -20.08 -4.82
N HIS A 8 -3.65 -19.82 -4.24
CA HIS A 8 -3.23 -20.43 -2.99
C HIS A 8 -3.46 -19.48 -1.81
N GLN A 9 -4.16 -19.97 -0.78
CA GLN A 9 -4.54 -19.17 0.39
C GLN A 9 -3.33 -18.49 1.09
N GLY A 10 -2.17 -19.12 1.11
CA GLY A 10 -0.96 -18.58 1.76
C GLY A 10 -0.38 -17.33 1.08
N VAL A 11 -0.77 -17.00 -0.15
CA VAL A 11 -0.20 -15.88 -0.91
C VAL A 11 -1.22 -14.78 -1.23
N VAL A 12 -2.52 -15.05 -1.17
CA VAL A 12 -3.54 -14.06 -1.56
C VAL A 12 -3.50 -12.79 -0.71
N GLY A 13 -3.08 -12.88 0.55
CA GLY A 13 -2.92 -11.71 1.40
C GLY A 13 -1.82 -10.75 0.92
N ILE A 14 -0.70 -11.29 0.42
CA ILE A 14 0.40 -10.50 -0.15
C ILE A 14 -0.03 -9.89 -1.48
N VAL A 15 -0.73 -10.67 -2.30
CA VAL A 15 -1.26 -10.18 -3.59
C VAL A 15 -2.31 -9.09 -3.36
N ALA A 16 -3.19 -9.25 -2.37
CA ALA A 16 -4.17 -8.23 -2.01
C ALA A 16 -3.50 -6.90 -1.62
N SER A 17 -2.39 -6.92 -0.87
CA SER A 17 -1.63 -5.70 -0.54
C SER A 17 -1.13 -5.00 -1.81
N ARG A 18 -0.48 -5.75 -2.70
CA ARG A 18 0.04 -5.19 -3.96
C ARG A 18 -1.04 -4.65 -4.89
N LEU A 19 -2.21 -5.31 -4.92
CA LEU A 19 -3.33 -4.83 -5.72
C LEU A 19 -3.94 -3.56 -5.11
N ALA A 20 -4.05 -3.49 -3.77
CA ALA A 20 -4.56 -2.31 -3.09
C ALA A 20 -3.66 -1.10 -3.38
N GLU A 21 -2.34 -1.26 -3.31
CA GLU A 21 -1.37 -0.22 -3.64
C GLU A 21 -1.41 0.16 -5.12
N LYS A 22 -1.38 -0.83 -6.03
CA LYS A 22 -1.32 -0.59 -7.48
C LYS A 22 -2.55 0.12 -8.04
N TYR A 23 -3.73 -0.21 -7.51
CA TYR A 23 -5.00 0.30 -8.03
C TYR A 23 -5.64 1.34 -7.10
N SER A 24 -4.93 1.75 -6.04
CA SER A 24 -5.39 2.76 -5.09
C SER A 24 -6.80 2.48 -4.56
N CYS A 25 -7.10 1.22 -4.24
CA CYS A 25 -8.42 0.82 -3.75
C CYS A 25 -8.34 -0.42 -2.83
N PRO A 26 -9.31 -0.63 -1.93
CA PRO A 26 -9.36 -1.83 -1.10
C PRO A 26 -9.46 -3.09 -1.97
N ALA A 27 -8.64 -4.10 -1.69
CA ALA A 27 -8.58 -5.34 -2.45
C ALA A 27 -9.09 -6.53 -1.63
N PHE A 28 -9.97 -7.33 -2.22
CA PHE A 28 -10.56 -8.54 -1.65
C PHE A 28 -10.26 -9.72 -2.56
N MET A 29 -9.40 -10.62 -2.10
CA MET A 29 -8.95 -11.80 -2.85
C MET A 29 -9.56 -13.06 -2.24
N ILE A 30 -10.21 -13.92 -3.04
CA ILE A 30 -10.93 -15.10 -2.57
C ILE A 30 -10.36 -16.35 -3.25
N CYS A 31 -9.81 -17.26 -2.45
CA CYS A 31 -9.49 -18.63 -2.90
C CYS A 31 -10.71 -19.50 -2.81
N LEU A 32 -11.08 -20.14 -3.91
CA LEU A 32 -12.23 -21.03 -4.00
C LEU A 32 -11.81 -22.50 -3.83
N GLN A 33 -12.49 -23.20 -2.94
CA GLN A 33 -12.33 -24.62 -2.75
C GLN A 33 -13.67 -25.23 -2.31
N ASP A 34 -14.14 -26.27 -2.98
CA ASP A 34 -15.33 -27.07 -2.62
C ASP A 34 -16.60 -26.23 -2.37
N GLY A 35 -16.86 -25.23 -3.26
CA GLY A 35 -18.03 -24.34 -3.19
C GLY A 35 -17.95 -23.27 -2.09
N LYS A 36 -16.80 -23.16 -1.41
CA LYS A 36 -16.51 -22.13 -0.42
C LYS A 36 -15.33 -21.27 -0.82
N GLY A 37 -15.37 -20.01 -0.42
CA GLY A 37 -14.29 -19.05 -0.59
C GLY A 37 -13.66 -18.67 0.74
N LYS A 38 -12.33 -18.72 0.81
CA LYS A 38 -11.57 -18.09 1.90
C LYS A 38 -10.97 -16.81 1.38
N GLY A 39 -11.43 -15.68 1.92
CA GLY A 39 -11.02 -14.34 1.51
C GLY A 39 -9.95 -13.76 2.40
N SER A 40 -9.06 -13.00 1.78
CA SER A 40 -8.11 -12.10 2.45
C SER A 40 -8.25 -10.72 1.82
N CYS A 41 -8.34 -9.69 2.63
CA CYS A 41 -8.48 -8.33 2.13
C CYS A 41 -7.46 -7.39 2.76
N ARG A 42 -7.16 -6.34 2.00
CA ARG A 42 -6.25 -5.27 2.40
C ARG A 42 -6.89 -3.93 2.10
N SER A 43 -6.69 -3.01 3.03
CA SER A 43 -7.16 -1.64 2.93
C SER A 43 -6.25 -0.80 2.04
N PHE A 44 -6.77 0.33 1.62
CA PHE A 44 -6.03 1.43 1.02
C PHE A 44 -6.54 2.75 1.61
N ALA A 45 -5.65 3.73 1.80
CA ALA A 45 -5.95 5.07 2.31
C ALA A 45 -6.84 5.09 3.58
N GLY A 46 -6.62 4.14 4.50
CA GLY A 46 -7.35 4.10 5.78
C GLY A 46 -8.79 3.58 5.71
N PHE A 47 -9.24 3.03 4.58
CA PHE A 47 -10.57 2.42 4.47
C PHE A 47 -10.76 1.30 5.50
N ASN A 48 -11.83 1.35 6.27
CA ASN A 48 -12.10 0.40 7.34
C ASN A 48 -12.71 -0.91 6.81
N LEU A 49 -11.86 -1.92 6.60
CA LEU A 49 -12.27 -3.24 6.13
C LEU A 49 -13.19 -3.97 7.09
N PHE A 50 -12.97 -3.82 8.40
CA PHE A 50 -13.81 -4.51 9.38
C PHE A 50 -15.25 -4.00 9.32
N ALA A 51 -15.46 -2.70 9.27
CA ALA A 51 -16.78 -2.09 9.10
C ALA A 51 -17.44 -2.51 7.77
N ALA A 52 -16.65 -2.61 6.70
CA ALA A 52 -17.13 -3.07 5.40
C ALA A 52 -17.60 -4.53 5.43
N LEU A 53 -16.83 -5.42 6.06
CA LEU A 53 -17.22 -6.83 6.23
C LEU A 53 -18.43 -6.99 7.16
N GLU A 54 -18.52 -6.20 8.23
CA GLU A 54 -19.65 -6.19 9.14
C GLU A 54 -20.95 -5.83 8.41
N ARG A 55 -20.91 -4.84 7.52
CA ARG A 55 -22.06 -4.49 6.68
C ARG A 55 -22.47 -5.62 5.72
N CYS A 56 -21.52 -6.42 5.26
CA CYS A 56 -21.74 -7.57 4.40
C CYS A 56 -21.96 -8.89 5.17
N ALA A 57 -22.03 -8.86 6.50
CA ALA A 57 -22.14 -10.05 7.35
C ALA A 57 -23.20 -11.07 6.92
N PRO A 58 -24.43 -10.68 6.46
CA PRO A 58 -25.43 -11.65 6.00
C PRO A 58 -25.00 -12.52 4.81
N LEU A 59 -23.98 -12.09 4.03
CA LEU A 59 -23.46 -12.82 2.89
C LEU A 59 -22.26 -13.71 3.26
N LEU A 60 -21.71 -13.57 4.47
CA LEU A 60 -20.50 -14.24 4.93
C LEU A 60 -20.84 -15.38 5.90
N GLU A 61 -20.02 -16.42 5.90
CA GLU A 61 -20.08 -17.48 6.92
C GLU A 61 -19.30 -17.08 8.20
N GLY A 62 -18.35 -16.15 8.08
CA GLY A 62 -17.55 -15.60 9.16
C GLY A 62 -16.51 -14.64 8.64
N PHE A 63 -16.10 -13.72 9.49
CA PHE A 63 -15.05 -12.76 9.19
C PHE A 63 -14.34 -12.33 10.47
N GLY A 64 -13.14 -11.74 10.31
CA GLY A 64 -12.34 -11.21 11.41
C GLY A 64 -11.11 -10.49 10.93
N GLY A 65 -10.52 -9.69 11.81
CA GLY A 65 -9.35 -8.89 11.51
C GLY A 65 -9.45 -7.48 12.07
N HIS A 66 -8.83 -6.54 11.38
CA HIS A 66 -8.74 -5.14 11.77
C HIS A 66 -9.12 -4.23 10.61
N ALA A 67 -9.11 -2.91 10.83
CA ALA A 67 -9.43 -1.92 9.80
C ALA A 67 -8.56 -2.05 8.54
N LEU A 68 -7.26 -2.39 8.67
CA LEU A 68 -6.32 -2.40 7.55
C LEU A 68 -6.12 -3.77 6.89
N ALA A 69 -6.42 -4.86 7.60
CA ALA A 69 -6.29 -6.21 7.10
C ALA A 69 -7.32 -7.12 7.78
N ALA A 70 -8.03 -7.90 6.98
CA ALA A 70 -9.05 -8.82 7.48
C ALA A 70 -9.15 -10.07 6.60
N GLY A 71 -9.82 -11.07 7.12
CA GLY A 71 -10.14 -12.29 6.40
C GLY A 71 -11.61 -12.66 6.59
N PHE A 72 -12.15 -13.46 5.69
CA PHE A 72 -13.54 -13.88 5.71
C PHE A 72 -13.75 -15.23 5.03
N THR A 73 -14.86 -15.86 5.32
CA THR A 73 -15.33 -17.07 4.63
C THR A 73 -16.69 -16.80 4.01
N ILE A 74 -16.87 -17.22 2.76
CA ILE A 74 -18.07 -16.95 1.97
C ILE A 74 -18.44 -18.18 1.15
N ARG A 75 -19.72 -18.39 0.86
CA ARG A 75 -20.16 -19.37 -0.13
C ARG A 75 -19.91 -18.85 -1.55
N GLU A 76 -19.49 -19.72 -2.46
CA GLU A 76 -19.20 -19.35 -3.86
C GLU A 76 -20.41 -18.63 -4.50
N GLU A 77 -21.63 -19.07 -4.21
CA GLU A 77 -22.89 -18.48 -4.71
C GLU A 77 -23.14 -17.04 -4.25
N ASN A 78 -22.58 -16.63 -3.10
CA ASN A 78 -22.75 -15.30 -2.54
C ASN A 78 -21.73 -14.27 -3.07
N ILE A 79 -20.68 -14.70 -3.77
CA ILE A 79 -19.59 -13.81 -4.21
C ILE A 79 -20.09 -12.67 -5.11
N PRO A 80 -20.99 -12.88 -6.08
CA PRO A 80 -21.48 -11.78 -6.90
C PRO A 80 -22.22 -10.70 -6.08
N ALA A 81 -23.07 -11.15 -5.14
CA ALA A 81 -23.80 -10.24 -4.26
C ALA A 81 -22.87 -9.49 -3.30
N PHE A 82 -21.86 -10.18 -2.76
CA PHE A 82 -20.81 -9.59 -1.94
C PHE A 82 -20.01 -8.53 -2.71
N ALA A 83 -19.60 -8.84 -3.94
CA ALA A 83 -18.86 -7.88 -4.77
C ALA A 83 -19.68 -6.62 -5.07
N ALA A 84 -20.96 -6.76 -5.38
CA ALA A 84 -21.85 -5.62 -5.60
C ALA A 84 -22.01 -4.78 -4.33
N ALA A 85 -22.36 -5.41 -3.20
CA ALA A 85 -22.53 -4.71 -1.94
C ALA A 85 -21.25 -4.01 -1.45
N MET A 86 -20.08 -4.61 -1.69
CA MET A 86 -18.80 -4.02 -1.34
C MET A 86 -18.46 -2.81 -2.21
N ASN A 87 -18.69 -2.90 -3.53
CA ASN A 87 -18.51 -1.77 -4.43
C ASN A 87 -19.43 -0.60 -4.05
N ASP A 88 -20.71 -0.86 -3.78
CA ASP A 88 -21.65 0.17 -3.35
C ASP A 88 -21.20 0.83 -2.05
N TYR A 89 -20.71 0.04 -1.11
CA TYR A 89 -20.21 0.56 0.18
C TYR A 89 -18.96 1.44 0.00
N VAL A 90 -17.98 0.97 -0.81
CA VAL A 90 -16.78 1.78 -1.12
C VAL A 90 -17.19 3.09 -1.79
N CYS A 91 -18.03 3.04 -2.83
CA CYS A 91 -18.52 4.25 -3.50
C CYS A 91 -19.22 5.21 -2.53
N ALA A 92 -20.02 4.68 -1.60
CA ALA A 92 -20.70 5.51 -0.60
C ALA A 92 -19.71 6.17 0.38
N CYS A 93 -18.62 5.47 0.74
CA CYS A 93 -17.59 6.00 1.63
C CYS A 93 -16.69 7.05 0.96
N THR A 94 -16.42 6.90 -0.34
CA THR A 94 -15.54 7.79 -1.09
C THR A 94 -16.25 8.91 -1.83
N GLY A 95 -17.60 8.89 -1.85
CA GLY A 95 -18.38 9.78 -2.69
C GLY A 95 -18.20 9.51 -4.20
N GLY A 96 -17.61 8.36 -4.57
CA GLY A 96 -17.25 8.03 -5.95
C GLY A 96 -15.94 8.66 -6.43
N GLU A 97 -15.21 9.31 -5.54
CA GLU A 97 -13.88 9.88 -5.83
C GLU A 97 -12.78 8.82 -5.69
N GLU A 98 -11.69 9.03 -6.41
CA GLU A 98 -10.48 8.20 -6.27
C GLU A 98 -9.91 8.33 -4.85
N MET A 99 -9.54 7.20 -4.28
CA MET A 99 -8.86 7.17 -2.99
C MET A 99 -7.39 7.57 -3.19
N VAL A 100 -6.98 8.63 -2.53
CA VAL A 100 -5.59 9.11 -2.58
C VAL A 100 -4.88 8.74 -1.29
N SER A 101 -3.71 8.12 -1.41
CA SER A 101 -2.82 7.92 -0.26
C SER A 101 -2.11 9.23 0.04
N ALA A 102 -2.23 9.68 1.28
CA ALA A 102 -1.41 10.77 1.78
C ALA A 102 -0.09 10.21 2.31
N LEU A 103 1.01 10.90 2.01
CA LEU A 103 2.30 10.66 2.62
C LEU A 103 2.49 11.73 3.70
N ASP A 104 2.49 11.30 4.96
CA ASP A 104 2.80 12.19 6.07
C ASP A 104 4.30 12.50 6.06
N ILE A 105 4.63 13.80 6.07
CA ILE A 105 6.00 14.31 6.06
C ILE A 105 6.29 14.86 7.45
N ASP A 106 7.29 14.29 8.12
CA ASP A 106 7.67 14.67 9.49
C ASP A 106 8.51 15.96 9.52
N GLY A 107 9.16 16.29 8.42
CA GLY A 107 9.95 17.52 8.31
C GLY A 107 10.38 17.86 6.90
N GLU A 108 10.67 19.14 6.68
CA GLU A 108 11.25 19.63 5.44
C GLU A 108 12.75 19.91 5.67
N LEU A 109 13.58 19.47 4.73
CA LEU A 109 15.01 19.71 4.74
C LEU A 109 15.31 20.95 3.92
N ASP A 110 15.62 22.04 4.59
CA ASP A 110 15.99 23.30 3.94
C ASP A 110 17.44 23.29 3.42
N ASP A 111 18.30 22.44 4.00
CA ASP A 111 19.72 22.31 3.62
C ASP A 111 20.11 20.85 3.40
N VAL A 112 20.54 20.57 2.16
CA VAL A 112 21.15 19.28 1.79
C VAL A 112 22.37 18.94 2.65
N GLY A 113 23.01 19.92 3.28
CA GLY A 113 24.09 19.74 4.21
C GLY A 113 23.75 18.89 5.43
N LEU A 114 22.47 18.74 5.74
CA LEU A 114 21.96 17.87 6.83
C LEU A 114 21.95 16.39 6.43
N LEU A 115 22.00 16.07 5.13
CA LEU A 115 22.13 14.69 4.63
C LEU A 115 23.56 14.18 4.84
N THR A 116 23.96 14.03 6.09
CA THR A 116 25.24 13.44 6.49
C THR A 116 25.02 12.06 7.08
N LEU A 117 26.07 11.24 7.12
CA LEU A 117 26.01 9.94 7.80
C LEU A 117 25.64 10.10 9.28
N GLU A 118 26.25 11.06 9.96
CA GLU A 118 25.96 11.38 11.35
C GLU A 118 24.49 11.80 11.56
N GLY A 119 23.93 12.63 10.64
CA GLY A 119 22.52 13.01 10.68
C GLY A 119 21.58 11.83 10.53
N VAL A 120 21.90 10.90 9.60
CA VAL A 120 21.09 9.69 9.38
C VAL A 120 21.23 8.70 10.56
N GLU A 121 22.45 8.48 11.07
CA GLU A 121 22.69 7.66 12.27
C GLU A 121 21.99 8.23 13.51
N GLY A 122 21.86 9.56 13.61
CA GLY A 122 21.08 10.21 14.67
C GLY A 122 19.61 9.80 14.70
N LEU A 123 19.02 9.39 13.58
CA LEU A 123 17.64 8.89 13.52
C LEU A 123 17.48 7.53 14.22
N GLU A 124 18.57 6.75 14.41
CA GLU A 124 18.54 5.49 15.16
C GLU A 124 18.13 5.70 16.62
N LEU A 125 18.30 6.91 17.16
CA LEU A 125 17.84 7.28 18.51
C LEU A 125 16.30 7.23 18.63
N LEU A 126 15.57 7.24 17.52
CA LEU A 126 14.12 7.14 17.48
C LEU A 126 13.63 5.68 17.45
N GLU A 127 14.52 4.69 17.32
CA GLU A 127 14.17 3.26 17.31
C GLU A 127 13.61 2.78 18.68
N PRO A 128 12.79 1.70 18.70
CA PRO A 128 12.42 0.84 17.58
C PRO A 128 11.28 1.39 16.72
N TYR A 129 11.43 1.33 15.42
CA TYR A 129 10.39 1.70 14.48
C TYR A 129 9.33 0.59 14.35
N GLY A 130 8.07 0.97 14.10
CA GLY A 130 6.94 0.05 13.94
C GLY A 130 5.62 0.77 13.75
N ALA A 131 4.50 0.07 13.92
CA ALA A 131 3.16 0.60 13.64
C ALA A 131 2.78 1.86 14.45
N GLY A 132 3.30 1.99 15.69
CA GLY A 132 3.06 3.17 16.55
C GLY A 132 4.19 4.20 16.50
N ASN A 133 5.27 3.91 15.78
CA ASN A 133 6.44 4.78 15.63
C ASN A 133 7.06 4.53 14.26
N PRO A 134 6.46 5.05 13.16
CA PRO A 134 6.97 4.84 11.80
C PRO A 134 8.34 5.51 11.61
N LYS A 135 9.08 5.06 10.61
CA LYS A 135 10.32 5.75 10.21
C LYS A 135 9.97 7.16 9.75
N PRO A 136 10.73 8.18 10.19
CA PRO A 136 10.47 9.55 9.78
C PRO A 136 10.67 9.72 8.27
N VAL A 137 9.79 10.51 7.66
CA VAL A 137 9.80 10.88 6.25
C VAL A 137 10.09 12.35 6.13
N PHE A 138 11.10 12.69 5.34
CA PHE A 138 11.49 14.07 5.08
C PHE A 138 11.24 14.45 3.64
N SER A 139 10.84 15.70 3.41
CA SER A 139 10.82 16.29 2.07
C SER A 139 12.08 17.11 1.81
N LEU A 140 12.56 17.08 0.60
CA LEU A 140 13.61 17.94 0.09
C LEU A 140 13.18 18.51 -1.25
N SER A 141 12.90 19.79 -1.28
CA SER A 141 12.42 20.48 -2.47
C SER A 141 13.57 21.01 -3.36
N GLY A 142 13.25 21.34 -4.61
CA GLY A 142 14.20 21.96 -5.52
C GLY A 142 15.34 21.07 -5.98
N CYS A 143 15.18 19.76 -5.95
CA CYS A 143 16.14 18.81 -6.48
C CYS A 143 16.09 18.76 -8.01
N LEU A 144 17.27 18.91 -8.64
CA LEU A 144 17.44 18.62 -10.06
C LEU A 144 17.91 17.18 -10.24
N VAL A 145 17.18 16.40 -11.02
CA VAL A 145 17.60 15.04 -11.42
C VAL A 145 18.60 15.18 -12.58
N SER A 146 19.86 14.85 -12.34
CA SER A 146 20.94 14.94 -13.34
C SER A 146 21.24 13.62 -14.04
N ALA A 147 20.89 12.47 -13.42
CA ALA A 147 21.00 11.16 -14.04
C ALA A 147 20.01 10.19 -13.41
N VAL A 148 19.52 9.24 -14.22
CA VAL A 148 18.67 8.11 -13.81
C VAL A 148 19.30 6.84 -14.36
N ASN A 149 19.53 5.85 -13.49
CA ASN A 149 20.09 4.56 -13.88
C ASN A 149 19.27 3.43 -13.25
N GLU A 150 18.92 2.45 -14.04
CA GLU A 150 18.28 1.24 -13.52
C GLU A 150 19.29 0.37 -12.77
N VAL A 151 18.89 -0.12 -11.60
CA VAL A 151 19.69 -1.02 -10.75
C VAL A 151 18.84 -2.19 -10.26
N GLY A 152 19.50 -3.22 -9.73
CA GLY A 152 18.80 -4.41 -9.21
C GLY A 152 18.04 -5.18 -10.30
N GLY A 153 18.51 -5.20 -11.55
CA GLY A 153 17.85 -5.85 -12.68
C GLY A 153 16.60 -5.10 -13.16
N GLY A 154 16.63 -3.77 -13.14
CA GLY A 154 15.52 -2.91 -13.59
C GLY A 154 14.39 -2.75 -12.55
N ARG A 155 14.61 -3.20 -11.31
CA ARG A 155 13.58 -3.12 -10.26
C ARG A 155 13.65 -1.87 -9.39
N HIS A 156 14.70 -1.10 -9.51
CA HIS A 156 14.95 0.11 -8.73
C HIS A 156 15.64 1.14 -9.60
N LEU A 157 15.51 2.42 -9.25
CA LEU A 157 16.22 3.50 -9.91
C LEU A 157 17.27 4.09 -8.98
N LYS A 158 18.48 4.24 -9.48
CA LYS A 158 19.51 5.06 -8.86
C LYS A 158 19.50 6.44 -9.52
N LEU A 159 19.21 7.46 -8.73
CA LEU A 159 19.12 8.83 -9.17
C LEU A 159 20.36 9.60 -8.73
N LYS A 160 20.86 10.49 -9.57
CA LYS A 160 21.80 11.50 -9.16
C LYS A 160 21.05 12.84 -9.05
N LEU A 161 20.94 13.32 -7.82
CA LEU A 161 20.22 14.54 -7.49
C LEU A 161 21.21 15.67 -7.20
N THR A 162 20.81 16.88 -7.53
CA THR A 162 21.55 18.10 -7.18
C THR A 162 20.58 19.10 -6.55
N ALA A 163 20.91 19.59 -5.36
CA ALA A 163 20.18 20.65 -4.69
C ALA A 163 21.18 21.56 -3.97
N SER A 164 20.93 22.87 -3.96
CA SER A 164 21.79 23.90 -3.31
C SER A 164 23.28 23.76 -3.66
N GLY A 165 23.59 23.39 -4.94
CA GLY A 165 24.96 23.25 -5.43
C GLY A 165 25.70 21.97 -4.98
N ARG A 166 25.04 21.06 -4.27
CA ARG A 166 25.59 19.76 -3.85
C ARG A 166 24.91 18.63 -4.61
N SER A 167 25.68 17.61 -4.98
CA SER A 167 25.17 16.41 -5.63
C SER A 167 25.25 15.22 -4.69
N PHE A 168 24.22 14.39 -4.71
CA PHE A 168 24.12 13.16 -3.91
C PHE A 168 23.39 12.07 -4.69
N ASP A 169 23.60 10.83 -4.29
CA ASP A 169 22.92 9.67 -4.88
C ASP A 169 21.67 9.34 -4.05
N ALA A 170 20.59 9.00 -4.74
CA ALA A 170 19.36 8.49 -4.13
C ALA A 170 18.94 7.18 -4.81
N ILE A 171 18.24 6.33 -4.08
CA ILE A 171 17.65 5.10 -4.62
C ILE A 171 16.14 5.18 -4.46
N PHE A 172 15.44 5.06 -5.59
CA PHE A 172 14.00 4.91 -5.62
C PHE A 172 13.69 3.41 -5.77
N PHE A 173 13.31 2.80 -4.65
CA PHE A 173 13.03 1.38 -4.60
C PHE A 173 11.69 1.07 -5.27
N SER A 174 11.64 -0.09 -5.97
CA SER A 174 10.42 -0.61 -6.62
C SER A 174 9.80 0.36 -7.64
N ALA A 175 10.65 1.13 -8.32
CA ALA A 175 10.25 2.08 -9.36
C ALA A 175 10.93 1.73 -10.70
N THR A 176 10.20 1.94 -11.79
CA THR A 176 10.69 1.81 -13.16
C THR A 176 10.95 3.19 -13.77
N ALA A 177 11.71 3.23 -14.88
CA ALA A 177 11.99 4.49 -15.57
C ALA A 177 10.73 5.17 -16.11
N GLU A 178 9.67 4.40 -16.43
CA GLU A 178 8.37 4.90 -16.89
C GLU A 178 7.60 5.64 -15.77
N GLU A 179 7.81 5.25 -14.50
CA GLU A 179 7.15 5.85 -13.34
C GLU A 179 7.87 7.10 -12.83
N ALA A 180 9.10 7.35 -13.28
CA ALA A 180 9.93 8.47 -12.85
C ALA A 180 9.99 9.63 -13.85
N GLY A 181 9.28 9.51 -15.00
CA GLY A 181 9.30 10.46 -16.13
C GLY A 181 8.28 11.59 -16.09
#